data_d4ecba217cff4dc5422d93b0bdea6317
#
_entry.id   d4ecba217cff4dc5422d93b0bdea6317
#
_cell.length_a   1.000
_cell.length_b   1.000
_cell.length_c   1.000
_cell.angle_alpha   90.00
_cell.angle_beta   90.00
_cell.angle_gamma   90.00
#
_symmetry.space_group_name_H-M   'P 1'
#
loop_
_entity.id
_entity.type
_entity.pdbx_description
1 polymer ?
#
loop_
_entity_poly.entity_id
_entity_poly.type
_entity_poly.pdbx_seq_one_letter_code
_entity_poly.pdbx_strand_id
1 'polypeptide(L)'
;TMLYVETFTPSDMERRGVIQIVHGMTEHLDRYEEFGEYFTSKGYAVIGNDIIGHGRTRTAKVSDSYMKNWFDAGSDMELVRQKAEKLYPGKPIYILGFSLGSFIVRSLDSLNGYTAEILIGTGYQPTIVLGLLEKYLRSKYRNTMEYASEEIGKLAFENYNNKFKDMPGNYWLLTDEKSRSEYENDKFVKKNFTPGFFCEFLKGMVYTNKKLKNPNNSTIPTFFIYGEKDPVAGFGKGIAKIYHAYCKNNEDTQICCVKDATHDILHDRTCSDITFDKIEAFIHYAEKEKMPKN
;
A
#
# COMPACT_ATOMS: atom_id res chain seq x y z
N THR A 1 1.64 18.61 10.56
CA THR A 1 2.72 17.64 10.28
C THR A 1 3.41 18.04 9.00
N MET A 2 4.73 17.98 8.95
CA MET A 2 5.48 18.20 7.72
C MET A 2 5.66 16.83 7.05
N LEU A 3 5.16 16.69 5.81
CA LEU A 3 5.30 15.44 5.05
C LEU A 3 6.65 15.42 4.32
N TYR A 4 7.38 14.32 4.44
CA TYR A 4 8.47 14.04 3.53
C TYR A 4 7.89 13.51 2.22
N VAL A 5 8.17 14.19 1.13
CA VAL A 5 7.68 13.84 -0.21
C VAL A 5 8.87 13.64 -1.13
N GLU A 6 8.92 12.52 -1.80
CA GLU A 6 9.94 12.18 -2.80
C GLU A 6 9.34 12.14 -4.20
N THR A 7 10.17 12.46 -5.19
CA THR A 7 9.73 12.46 -6.59
C THR A 7 10.88 11.95 -7.48
N PHE A 8 10.62 10.86 -8.20
CA PHE A 8 11.46 10.37 -9.27
C PHE A 8 10.95 10.94 -10.59
N THR A 9 11.81 11.60 -11.34
CA THR A 9 11.40 12.35 -12.53
C THR A 9 12.13 11.82 -13.76
N PRO A 10 11.42 11.53 -14.88
CA PRO A 10 12.04 11.15 -16.13
C PRO A 10 13.01 12.23 -16.62
N SER A 11 14.21 11.82 -17.09
CA SER A 11 15.15 12.70 -17.76
C SER A 11 14.79 12.79 -19.24
N ASP A 12 14.77 14.02 -19.79
CA ASP A 12 14.71 14.34 -21.24
C ASP A 12 13.65 13.60 -22.09
N MET A 13 12.64 13.01 -21.49
CA MET A 13 11.54 12.31 -22.17
C MET A 13 10.23 13.06 -22.04
N GLU A 14 9.32 12.88 -23.01
CA GLU A 14 7.94 13.31 -22.88
C GLU A 14 7.25 12.58 -21.70
N ARG A 15 6.73 13.33 -20.76
CA ARG A 15 6.07 12.77 -19.57
C ARG A 15 4.70 12.24 -19.94
N ARG A 16 4.49 10.95 -19.72
CA ARG A 16 3.24 10.25 -20.04
C ARG A 16 2.22 10.38 -18.92
N GLY A 17 2.66 10.32 -17.66
CA GLY A 17 1.79 10.38 -16.50
C GLY A 17 2.56 10.42 -15.19
N VAL A 18 1.85 10.32 -14.09
CA VAL A 18 2.40 10.30 -12.72
C VAL A 18 1.86 9.08 -11.97
N ILE A 19 2.73 8.34 -11.29
CA ILE A 19 2.35 7.27 -10.38
C ILE A 19 2.55 7.76 -8.95
N GLN A 20 1.45 7.87 -8.19
CA GLN A 20 1.51 8.21 -6.78
C GLN A 20 1.56 6.93 -5.95
N ILE A 21 2.61 6.79 -5.13
CA ILE A 21 2.83 5.64 -4.24
C ILE A 21 2.31 5.92 -2.84
N VAL A 22 1.63 4.91 -2.28
CA VAL A 22 1.26 4.80 -0.87
C VAL A 22 1.86 3.51 -0.33
N HIS A 23 2.93 3.62 0.43
CA HIS A 23 3.78 2.51 0.84
C HIS A 23 3.16 1.61 1.93
N GLY A 24 3.83 0.50 2.25
CA GLY A 24 3.41 -0.48 3.25
C GLY A 24 3.72 -0.09 4.70
N MET A 25 3.34 -0.97 5.65
CA MET A 25 3.37 -0.67 7.08
C MET A 25 4.78 -0.51 7.67
N THR A 26 5.77 -1.27 7.22
CA THR A 26 7.09 -1.29 7.85
C THR A 26 8.13 -0.48 7.10
N GLU A 27 7.75 0.15 6.01
CA GLU A 27 8.66 0.69 5.02
C GLU A 27 8.56 2.22 4.84
N HIS A 28 9.22 2.74 3.82
CA HIS A 28 9.32 4.15 3.45
C HIS A 28 9.62 4.28 1.95
N LEU A 29 9.58 5.50 1.43
CA LEU A 29 9.68 5.75 -0.02
C LEU A 29 11.04 5.43 -0.64
N ASP A 30 12.16 5.55 0.09
CA ASP A 30 13.47 5.24 -0.51
C ASP A 30 13.57 3.79 -1.02
N ARG A 31 12.72 2.89 -0.50
CA ARG A 31 12.67 1.50 -0.99
C ARG A 31 12.12 1.39 -2.41
N TYR A 32 11.46 2.42 -2.91
CA TYR A 32 10.88 2.45 -4.26
C TYR A 32 11.85 3.00 -5.32
N GLU A 33 13.16 3.04 -5.06
CA GLU A 33 14.17 3.53 -6.01
C GLU A 33 14.14 2.71 -7.32
N GLU A 34 14.24 1.37 -7.25
CA GLU A 34 14.18 0.48 -8.42
C GLU A 34 12.85 0.64 -9.20
N PHE A 35 11.72 0.75 -8.49
CA PHE A 35 10.42 1.04 -9.08
C PHE A 35 10.43 2.42 -9.78
N GLY A 36 10.99 3.43 -9.11
CA GLY A 36 11.13 4.78 -9.65
C GLY A 36 11.98 4.82 -10.93
N GLU A 37 13.12 4.15 -10.93
CA GLU A 37 14.00 4.03 -12.10
C GLU A 37 13.30 3.33 -13.27
N TYR A 38 12.62 2.21 -13.01
CA TYR A 38 11.87 1.48 -14.04
C TYR A 38 10.83 2.39 -14.70
N PHE A 39 9.93 3.01 -13.91
CA PHE A 39 8.84 3.80 -14.46
C PHE A 39 9.29 5.14 -15.05
N THR A 40 10.35 5.76 -14.52
CA THR A 40 10.92 6.97 -15.14
C THR A 40 11.56 6.66 -16.49
N SER A 41 12.17 5.49 -16.66
CA SER A 41 12.66 5.04 -17.97
C SER A 41 11.56 4.86 -19.02
N LYS A 42 10.30 4.69 -18.58
CA LYS A 42 9.10 4.57 -19.42
C LYS A 42 8.35 5.90 -19.61
N GLY A 43 8.86 6.99 -19.05
CA GLY A 43 8.26 8.33 -19.16
C GLY A 43 7.24 8.68 -18.08
N TYR A 44 7.08 7.87 -17.01
CA TYR A 44 6.22 8.20 -15.88
C TYR A 44 7.03 8.86 -14.76
N ALA A 45 6.53 9.96 -14.21
CA ALA A 45 7.03 10.44 -12.94
C ALA A 45 6.46 9.58 -11.79
N VAL A 46 7.24 9.37 -10.75
CA VAL A 46 6.79 8.64 -9.55
C VAL A 46 6.88 9.59 -8.36
N ILE A 47 5.81 9.73 -7.58
CA ILE A 47 5.73 10.61 -6.42
C ILE A 47 5.09 9.88 -5.25
N GLY A 48 5.50 10.19 -4.04
CA GLY A 48 4.86 9.66 -2.83
C GLY A 48 5.29 10.42 -1.60
N ASN A 49 4.74 10.05 -0.45
CA ASN A 49 5.16 10.54 0.84
C ASN A 49 5.37 9.40 1.83
N ASP A 50 6.33 9.56 2.73
CA ASP A 50 6.37 8.70 3.91
C ASP A 50 5.10 8.93 4.74
N ILE A 51 4.34 7.86 5.01
CA ILE A 51 3.13 7.89 5.83
C ILE A 51 3.48 8.38 7.23
N ILE A 52 2.57 9.09 7.88
CA ILE A 52 2.76 9.59 9.24
C ILE A 52 3.29 8.49 10.17
N GLY A 53 4.36 8.80 10.91
CA GLY A 53 5.05 7.84 11.79
C GLY A 53 6.02 6.90 11.09
N HIS A 54 6.21 7.01 9.76
CA HIS A 54 7.15 6.21 8.98
C HIS A 54 8.25 7.08 8.37
N GLY A 55 9.34 6.43 8.00
CA GLY A 55 10.45 7.04 7.28
C GLY A 55 10.92 8.37 7.88
N ARG A 56 10.88 9.42 7.07
CA ARG A 56 11.24 10.80 7.43
C ARG A 56 10.05 11.69 7.82
N THR A 57 8.81 11.21 7.64
CA THR A 57 7.60 11.89 8.14
C THR A 57 7.39 11.57 9.62
N ARG A 58 8.15 12.26 10.48
CA ARG A 58 8.14 12.09 11.94
C ARG A 58 7.71 13.37 12.61
N THR A 59 7.08 13.25 13.77
CA THR A 59 6.82 14.42 14.61
C THR A 59 7.76 14.43 15.81
N ALA A 60 8.30 15.58 16.16
CA ALA A 60 9.19 15.74 17.31
C ALA A 60 8.53 15.41 18.67
N LYS A 61 7.21 15.25 18.70
CA LYS A 61 6.41 15.05 19.93
C LYS A 61 5.77 13.68 20.04
N VAL A 62 5.86 12.83 19.01
CA VAL A 62 5.19 11.52 18.99
C VAL A 62 6.21 10.47 18.59
N SER A 63 6.18 9.33 19.27
CA SER A 63 7.06 8.22 18.95
C SER A 63 6.87 7.77 17.49
N ASP A 64 7.95 7.21 16.94
CA ASP A 64 7.87 6.55 15.62
C ASP A 64 6.69 5.59 15.57
N SER A 65 6.06 5.50 14.41
CA SER A 65 4.93 4.59 14.16
C SER A 65 3.67 4.89 14.98
N TYR A 66 3.40 6.16 15.27
CA TYR A 66 2.13 6.60 15.84
C TYR A 66 1.25 7.27 14.79
N MET A 67 0.00 6.87 14.75
CA MET A 67 -1.06 7.49 13.95
C MET A 67 -2.22 7.86 14.88
N LYS A 68 -2.59 9.14 14.88
CA LYS A 68 -3.67 9.65 15.73
C LYS A 68 -5.05 9.31 15.17
N ASN A 69 -5.17 9.36 13.86
CA ASN A 69 -6.42 9.12 13.15
C ASN A 69 -6.11 8.51 11.77
N TRP A 70 -6.79 7.42 11.46
CA TRP A 70 -6.64 6.72 10.18
C TRP A 70 -6.87 7.60 8.95
N PHE A 71 -7.88 8.47 9.02
CA PHE A 71 -8.29 9.29 7.88
C PHE A 71 -7.32 10.44 7.56
N ASP A 72 -6.41 10.78 8.47
CA ASP A 72 -5.37 11.79 8.21
C ASP A 72 -4.46 11.35 7.05
N ALA A 73 -4.19 10.04 6.92
CA ALA A 73 -3.41 9.51 5.81
C ALA A 73 -4.05 9.79 4.43
N GLY A 74 -5.38 9.73 4.34
CA GLY A 74 -6.11 10.08 3.12
C GLY A 74 -5.98 11.55 2.76
N SER A 75 -5.99 12.45 3.77
CA SER A 75 -5.77 13.89 3.56
C SER A 75 -4.35 14.18 3.08
N ASP A 76 -3.36 13.48 3.63
CA ASP A 76 -1.96 13.60 3.20
C ASP A 76 -1.79 13.17 1.74
N MET A 77 -2.46 12.09 1.32
CA MET A 77 -2.43 11.62 -0.06
C MET A 77 -3.03 12.62 -1.04
N GLU A 78 -4.11 13.31 -0.66
CA GLU A 78 -4.71 14.35 -1.48
C GLU A 78 -3.76 15.54 -1.66
N LEU A 79 -3.00 15.92 -0.63
CA LEU A 79 -1.96 16.95 -0.74
C LEU A 79 -0.85 16.54 -1.73
N VAL A 80 -0.45 15.27 -1.73
CA VAL A 80 0.54 14.73 -2.67
C VAL A 80 -0.02 14.72 -4.09
N ARG A 81 -1.29 14.32 -4.28
CA ARG A 81 -1.97 14.37 -5.58
C ARG A 81 -2.00 15.79 -6.15
N GLN A 82 -2.39 16.79 -5.32
CA GLN A 82 -2.38 18.20 -5.73
C GLN A 82 -0.98 18.69 -6.09
N LYS A 83 0.07 18.21 -5.39
CA LYS A 83 1.45 18.51 -5.75
C LYS A 83 1.81 17.89 -7.11
N ALA A 84 1.41 16.64 -7.35
CA ALA A 84 1.62 15.97 -8.64
C ALA A 84 0.95 16.73 -9.78
N GLU A 85 -0.30 17.17 -9.61
CA GLU A 85 -1.04 17.95 -10.60
C GLU A 85 -0.37 19.31 -10.91
N LYS A 86 0.19 19.97 -9.90
CA LYS A 86 0.95 21.22 -10.08
C LYS A 86 2.28 21.01 -10.82
N LEU A 87 2.98 19.89 -10.55
CA LEU A 87 4.26 19.58 -11.19
C LEU A 87 4.07 19.09 -12.63
N TYR A 88 2.96 18.41 -12.90
CA TYR A 88 2.66 17.73 -14.17
C TYR A 88 1.24 18.05 -14.65
N PRO A 89 0.95 19.31 -14.99
CA PRO A 89 -0.41 19.76 -15.31
C PRO A 89 -0.97 19.01 -16.53
N GLY A 90 -2.21 18.52 -16.40
CA GLY A 90 -2.94 17.81 -17.46
C GLY A 90 -2.47 16.39 -17.72
N LYS A 91 -1.50 15.86 -16.96
CA LYS A 91 -1.06 14.47 -17.09
C LYS A 91 -1.92 13.54 -16.23
N PRO A 92 -2.19 12.30 -16.70
CA PRO A 92 -2.92 11.32 -15.90
C PRO A 92 -2.16 10.98 -14.62
N ILE A 93 -2.88 10.78 -13.52
CA ILE A 93 -2.33 10.38 -12.21
C ILE A 93 -2.90 9.01 -11.85
N TYR A 94 -2.01 8.05 -11.59
CA TYR A 94 -2.33 6.70 -11.15
C TYR A 94 -1.98 6.58 -9.67
N ILE A 95 -2.86 5.95 -8.88
CA ILE A 95 -2.56 5.70 -7.46
C ILE A 95 -2.22 4.24 -7.24
N LEU A 96 -1.08 3.99 -6.58
CA LEU A 96 -0.60 2.67 -6.22
C LEU A 96 -0.52 2.57 -4.70
N GLY A 97 -1.25 1.61 -4.13
CA GLY A 97 -1.19 1.29 -2.70
C GLY A 97 -0.65 -0.11 -2.46
N PHE A 98 0.42 -0.23 -1.67
CA PHE A 98 0.97 -1.52 -1.26
C PHE A 98 0.62 -1.82 0.20
N SER A 99 0.13 -3.03 0.48
CA SER A 99 -0.15 -3.51 1.84
C SER A 99 -0.97 -2.49 2.65
N LEU A 100 -0.43 -1.89 3.72
CA LEU A 100 -1.06 -0.77 4.47
C LEU A 100 -1.57 0.31 3.51
N GLY A 101 -0.76 0.71 2.53
CA GLY A 101 -1.13 1.70 1.53
C GLY A 101 -2.37 1.30 0.74
N SER A 102 -2.54 0.01 0.42
CA SER A 102 -3.72 -0.49 -0.27
C SER A 102 -5.01 -0.34 0.56
N PHE A 103 -4.92 -0.51 1.87
CA PHE A 103 -6.06 -0.26 2.78
C PHE A 103 -6.37 1.23 2.88
N ILE A 104 -5.33 2.10 2.89
CA ILE A 104 -5.52 3.55 2.89
C ILE A 104 -6.21 3.99 1.60
N VAL A 105 -5.73 3.56 0.43
CA VAL A 105 -6.35 3.88 -0.87
C VAL A 105 -7.80 3.43 -0.91
N ARG A 106 -8.09 2.19 -0.50
CA ARG A 106 -9.47 1.66 -0.42
C ARG A 106 -10.35 2.39 0.60
N SER A 107 -9.79 3.11 1.55
CA SER A 107 -10.55 3.89 2.53
C SER A 107 -10.93 5.29 2.04
N LEU A 108 -10.34 5.79 0.94
CA LEU A 108 -10.68 7.09 0.38
C LEU A 108 -12.16 7.15 -0.02
N ASP A 109 -12.79 8.27 0.27
CA ASP A 109 -14.21 8.47 -0.09
C ASP A 109 -14.39 8.74 -1.58
N SER A 110 -13.35 9.23 -2.24
CA SER A 110 -13.34 9.50 -3.68
C SER A 110 -11.93 9.30 -4.25
N LEU A 111 -11.89 8.80 -5.47
CA LEU A 111 -10.69 8.72 -6.31
C LEU A 111 -10.72 9.77 -7.44
N ASN A 112 -11.46 10.86 -7.25
CA ASN A 112 -11.51 11.95 -8.22
C ASN A 112 -10.10 12.51 -8.45
N GLY A 113 -9.77 12.73 -9.73
CA GLY A 113 -8.44 13.21 -10.13
C GLY A 113 -7.42 12.09 -10.37
N TYR A 114 -7.75 10.82 -10.03
CA TYR A 114 -6.97 9.67 -10.45
C TYR A 114 -7.52 9.04 -11.73
N THR A 115 -6.62 8.49 -12.53
CA THR A 115 -6.93 7.82 -13.79
C THR A 115 -7.20 6.34 -13.59
N ALA A 116 -6.46 5.70 -12.69
CA ALA A 116 -6.67 4.31 -12.29
C ALA A 116 -6.09 4.07 -10.89
N GLU A 117 -6.52 2.99 -10.23
CA GLU A 117 -5.96 2.52 -8.95
C GLU A 117 -5.31 1.14 -9.08
N ILE A 118 -4.19 0.96 -8.38
CA ILE A 118 -3.41 -0.27 -8.33
C ILE A 118 -3.26 -0.67 -6.87
N LEU A 119 -3.77 -1.85 -6.52
CA LEU A 119 -3.85 -2.34 -5.15
C LEU A 119 -3.03 -3.62 -5.00
N ILE A 120 -1.89 -3.50 -4.32
CA ILE A 120 -0.89 -4.57 -4.17
C ILE A 120 -0.96 -5.16 -2.78
N GLY A 121 -1.02 -6.49 -2.67
CA GLY A 121 -0.97 -7.19 -1.39
C GLY A 121 -2.08 -6.79 -0.41
N THR A 122 -3.26 -6.41 -0.94
CA THR A 122 -4.43 -6.10 -0.11
C THR A 122 -5.10 -7.37 0.38
N GLY A 123 -5.86 -7.29 1.49
CA GLY A 123 -6.47 -8.46 2.09
C GLY A 123 -7.82 -8.19 2.76
N TYR A 124 -8.44 -9.27 3.22
CA TYR A 124 -9.71 -9.24 3.96
C TYR A 124 -9.58 -10.02 5.27
N GLN A 125 -10.01 -9.38 6.37
CA GLN A 125 -10.20 -10.04 7.66
C GLN A 125 -11.64 -9.77 8.15
N PRO A 126 -12.29 -10.71 8.86
CA PRO A 126 -13.66 -10.51 9.34
C PRO A 126 -13.80 -9.26 10.23
N THR A 127 -14.73 -8.38 9.91
CA THR A 127 -14.94 -7.10 10.61
C THR A 127 -15.15 -7.27 12.11
N ILE A 128 -15.85 -8.34 12.54
CA ILE A 128 -16.09 -8.63 13.95
C ILE A 128 -14.77 -8.91 14.68
N VAL A 129 -13.89 -9.73 14.08
CA VAL A 129 -12.59 -10.07 14.66
C VAL A 129 -11.72 -8.82 14.80
N LEU A 130 -11.65 -8.00 13.77
CA LEU A 130 -10.90 -6.73 13.78
C LEU A 130 -11.41 -5.78 14.87
N GLY A 131 -12.73 -5.62 14.99
CA GLY A 131 -13.36 -4.74 15.98
C GLY A 131 -13.19 -5.22 17.42
N LEU A 132 -13.21 -6.53 17.66
CA LEU A 132 -12.93 -7.09 18.99
C LEU A 132 -11.48 -6.92 19.37
N LEU A 133 -10.55 -7.17 18.44
CA LEU A 133 -9.12 -6.96 18.66
C LEU A 133 -8.81 -5.49 18.95
N GLU A 134 -9.37 -4.57 18.17
CA GLU A 134 -9.20 -3.12 18.38
C GLU A 134 -9.65 -2.70 19.78
N LYS A 135 -10.83 -3.12 20.21
CA LYS A 135 -11.36 -2.83 21.56
C LYS A 135 -10.47 -3.41 22.66
N TYR A 136 -10.02 -4.65 22.50
CA TYR A 136 -9.09 -5.28 23.45
C TYR A 136 -7.80 -4.50 23.60
N LEU A 137 -7.15 -4.15 22.48
CA LEU A 137 -5.90 -3.40 22.50
C LEU A 137 -6.06 -2.00 23.10
N ARG A 138 -7.12 -1.30 22.73
CA ARG A 138 -7.44 0.03 23.29
C ARG A 138 -7.65 -0.02 24.80
N SER A 139 -8.27 -1.06 25.31
CA SER A 139 -8.45 -1.27 26.75
C SER A 139 -7.12 -1.60 27.44
N LYS A 140 -6.35 -2.57 26.90
CA LYS A 140 -5.09 -3.05 27.46
C LYS A 140 -4.03 -1.95 27.53
N TYR A 141 -3.90 -1.15 26.47
CA TYR A 141 -2.85 -0.13 26.32
C TYR A 141 -3.37 1.30 26.56
N ARG A 142 -4.48 1.47 27.27
CA ARG A 142 -5.14 2.77 27.46
C ARG A 142 -4.20 3.92 27.87
N ASN A 143 -3.18 3.63 28.69
CA ASN A 143 -2.24 4.62 29.21
C ASN A 143 -0.91 4.67 28.44
N THR A 144 -0.73 3.84 27.42
CA THR A 144 0.54 3.67 26.67
C THR A 144 0.35 3.64 25.17
N MET A 145 -0.73 4.25 24.67
CA MET A 145 -1.10 4.24 23.26
C MET A 145 -0.07 4.85 22.32
N GLU A 146 0.78 5.74 22.84
CA GLU A 146 1.77 6.51 22.06
C GLU A 146 3.19 5.92 22.16
N TYR A 147 3.38 4.83 22.89
CA TYR A 147 4.69 4.22 23.05
C TYR A 147 4.80 2.94 22.23
N ALA A 148 5.87 2.84 21.44
CA ALA A 148 6.13 1.63 20.65
C ALA A 148 6.27 0.39 21.54
N SER A 149 5.70 -0.73 21.10
CA SER A 149 5.65 -1.98 21.84
C SER A 149 6.10 -3.14 20.96
N GLU A 150 7.08 -3.92 21.43
CA GLU A 150 7.51 -5.15 20.78
C GLU A 150 6.36 -6.18 20.69
N GLU A 151 5.47 -6.21 21.69
CA GLU A 151 4.30 -7.09 21.69
C GLU A 151 3.35 -6.76 20.52
N ILE A 152 3.18 -5.47 20.18
CA ILE A 152 2.38 -5.06 19.01
C ILE A 152 3.06 -5.50 17.71
N GLY A 153 4.39 -5.36 17.61
CA GLY A 153 5.14 -5.86 16.45
C GLY A 153 4.98 -7.36 16.26
N LYS A 154 5.10 -8.14 17.34
CA LYS A 154 4.85 -9.60 17.31
C LYS A 154 3.42 -9.93 16.90
N LEU A 155 2.42 -9.27 17.49
CA LEU A 155 1.00 -9.47 17.16
C LEU A 155 0.72 -9.20 15.67
N ALA A 156 1.37 -8.20 15.09
CA ALA A 156 1.19 -7.83 13.69
C ALA A 156 1.70 -8.91 12.72
N PHE A 157 2.84 -9.55 13.02
CA PHE A 157 3.57 -10.34 12.03
C PHE A 157 3.84 -11.79 12.42
N GLU A 158 3.77 -12.16 13.71
CA GLU A 158 4.11 -13.52 14.17
C GLU A 158 3.24 -14.59 13.52
N ASN A 159 1.95 -14.31 13.34
CA ASN A 159 1.05 -15.25 12.67
C ASN A 159 1.43 -15.49 11.20
N TYR A 160 2.03 -14.52 10.53
CA TYR A 160 2.54 -14.68 9.17
C TYR A 160 3.84 -15.49 9.16
N ASN A 161 4.79 -15.17 10.06
CA ASN A 161 6.01 -15.96 10.22
C ASN A 161 5.71 -17.43 10.54
N ASN A 162 4.75 -17.70 11.41
CA ASN A 162 4.36 -19.06 11.80
C ASN A 162 3.81 -19.91 10.64
N LYS A 163 3.30 -19.30 9.58
CA LYS A 163 2.88 -20.00 8.36
C LYS A 163 4.07 -20.48 7.51
N PHE A 164 5.24 -19.92 7.75
CA PHE A 164 6.51 -20.22 7.08
C PHE A 164 7.60 -20.61 8.10
N LYS A 165 7.23 -21.34 9.17
CA LYS A 165 8.10 -21.65 10.32
C LYS A 165 9.40 -22.38 9.95
N ASP A 166 9.38 -23.15 8.84
CA ASP A 166 10.53 -23.92 8.35
C ASP A 166 11.43 -23.10 7.39
N MET A 167 11.08 -21.83 7.17
CA MET A 167 11.80 -20.89 6.31
C MET A 167 12.49 -19.80 7.17
N PRO A 168 13.48 -19.07 6.63
CA PRO A 168 14.08 -17.93 7.30
C PRO A 168 13.05 -16.88 7.76
N GLY A 169 13.38 -16.11 8.80
CA GLY A 169 12.49 -15.04 9.28
C GLY A 169 12.13 -14.05 8.16
N ASN A 170 10.91 -13.51 8.21
CA ASN A 170 10.36 -12.62 7.20
C ASN A 170 10.22 -13.21 5.78
N TYR A 171 10.34 -14.54 5.62
CA TYR A 171 10.13 -15.19 4.33
C TYR A 171 8.74 -14.94 3.75
N TRP A 172 7.73 -14.79 4.60
CA TRP A 172 6.37 -14.44 4.17
C TRP A 172 6.28 -13.08 3.47
N LEU A 173 7.27 -12.20 3.73
CA LEU A 173 7.39 -10.89 3.13
C LEU A 173 8.21 -10.94 1.84
N LEU A 174 9.42 -11.50 1.91
CA LEU A 174 10.41 -11.53 0.83
C LEU A 174 11.05 -12.92 0.73
N THR A 175 11.04 -13.53 -0.45
CA THR A 175 11.63 -14.86 -0.68
C THR A 175 13.13 -14.79 -0.97
N ASP A 176 13.60 -13.72 -1.61
CA ASP A 176 15.00 -13.47 -1.89
C ASP A 176 15.81 -13.10 -0.64
N GLU A 177 16.94 -13.78 -0.43
CA GLU A 177 17.79 -13.58 0.75
C GLU A 177 18.39 -12.17 0.80
N LYS A 178 18.82 -11.65 -0.36
CA LYS A 178 19.41 -10.32 -0.43
C LYS A 178 18.36 -9.24 -0.15
N SER A 179 17.17 -9.35 -0.72
CA SER A 179 16.05 -8.45 -0.46
C SER A 179 15.65 -8.47 1.03
N ARG A 180 15.64 -9.66 1.67
CA ARG A 180 15.40 -9.76 3.13
C ARG A 180 16.49 -9.08 3.93
N SER A 181 17.76 -9.31 3.59
CA SER A 181 18.90 -8.71 4.29
C SER A 181 18.87 -7.18 4.20
N GLU A 182 18.56 -6.64 3.02
CA GLU A 182 18.41 -5.18 2.83
C GLU A 182 17.25 -4.62 3.67
N TYR A 183 16.09 -5.29 3.65
CA TYR A 183 14.96 -4.92 4.50
C TYR A 183 15.30 -4.96 6.01
N GLU A 184 16.00 -5.99 6.47
CA GLU A 184 16.32 -6.17 7.89
C GLU A 184 17.35 -5.17 8.40
N ASN A 185 18.27 -4.72 7.56
CA ASN A 185 19.32 -3.76 7.87
C ASN A 185 18.93 -2.31 7.60
N ASP A 186 17.76 -2.08 7.04
CA ASP A 186 17.28 -0.72 6.75
C ASP A 186 16.89 -0.02 8.07
N LYS A 187 17.55 1.11 8.34
CA LYS A 187 17.33 1.92 9.54
C LYS A 187 15.95 2.56 9.65
N PHE A 188 15.26 2.72 8.54
CA PHE A 188 13.92 3.31 8.47
C PHE A 188 12.79 2.27 8.50
N VAL A 189 13.11 1.00 8.27
CA VAL A 189 12.17 -0.10 8.48
C VAL A 189 11.80 -0.21 9.95
N LYS A 190 10.50 -0.18 10.25
CA LYS A 190 9.98 -0.23 11.62
C LYS A 190 9.41 -1.61 11.93
N LYS A 191 9.89 -2.20 13.01
CA LYS A 191 9.42 -3.52 13.48
C LYS A 191 8.50 -3.41 14.69
N ASN A 192 8.57 -2.30 15.41
CA ASN A 192 7.74 -2.03 16.58
C ASN A 192 6.78 -0.87 16.30
N PHE A 193 5.53 -1.08 16.63
CA PHE A 193 4.47 -0.11 16.42
C PHE A 193 3.88 0.33 17.76
N THR A 194 3.28 1.53 17.76
CA THR A 194 2.48 1.96 18.89
C THR A 194 1.12 1.25 18.87
N PRO A 195 0.55 0.93 20.04
CA PRO A 195 -0.83 0.43 20.12
C PRO A 195 -1.82 1.37 19.44
N GLY A 196 -1.57 2.69 19.51
CA GLY A 196 -2.39 3.71 18.84
C GLY A 196 -2.42 3.54 17.32
N PHE A 197 -1.26 3.41 16.71
CA PHE A 197 -1.17 3.14 15.27
C PHE A 197 -1.95 1.86 14.88
N PHE A 198 -1.71 0.78 15.63
CA PHE A 198 -2.32 -0.51 15.30
C PHE A 198 -3.84 -0.50 15.49
N CYS A 199 -4.37 0.19 16.51
CA CYS A 199 -5.80 0.39 16.69
C CYS A 199 -6.41 1.21 15.53
N GLU A 200 -5.74 2.28 15.09
CA GLU A 200 -6.22 3.05 13.94
C GLU A 200 -6.15 2.25 12.63
N PHE A 201 -5.13 1.43 12.44
CA PHE A 201 -5.07 0.49 11.30
C PHE A 201 -6.24 -0.51 11.33
N LEU A 202 -6.51 -1.15 12.46
CA LEU A 202 -7.66 -2.07 12.60
C LEU A 202 -8.99 -1.37 12.32
N LYS A 203 -9.15 -0.15 12.79
CA LYS A 203 -10.31 0.71 12.49
C LYS A 203 -10.43 1.00 11.00
N GLY A 204 -9.31 1.31 10.34
CA GLY A 204 -9.24 1.48 8.88
C GLY A 204 -9.66 0.23 8.13
N MET A 205 -9.17 -0.95 8.51
CA MET A 205 -9.57 -2.23 7.93
C MET A 205 -11.08 -2.51 8.12
N VAL A 206 -11.63 -2.21 9.29
CA VAL A 206 -13.07 -2.31 9.53
C VAL A 206 -13.86 -1.38 8.60
N TYR A 207 -13.36 -0.15 8.42
CA TYR A 207 -14.00 0.82 7.54
C TYR A 207 -13.97 0.37 6.07
N THR A 208 -12.81 -0.05 5.55
CA THR A 208 -12.69 -0.53 4.17
C THR A 208 -13.56 -1.76 3.90
N ASN A 209 -13.66 -2.68 4.87
CA ASN A 209 -14.52 -3.85 4.74
C ASN A 209 -16.02 -3.51 4.73
N LYS A 210 -16.44 -2.49 5.46
CA LYS A 210 -17.83 -1.99 5.41
C LYS A 210 -18.13 -1.36 4.06
N LYS A 211 -17.17 -0.65 3.48
CA LYS A 211 -17.28 -0.06 2.14
C LYS A 211 -17.42 -1.12 1.02
N LEU A 212 -17.02 -2.38 1.23
CA LEU A 212 -17.21 -3.44 0.23
C LEU A 212 -18.69 -3.73 -0.12
N LYS A 213 -19.64 -3.25 0.66
CA LYS A 213 -21.08 -3.31 0.30
C LYS A 213 -21.40 -2.34 -0.85
N ASN A 214 -20.72 -1.18 -0.85
CA ASN A 214 -20.70 -0.20 -1.93
C ASN A 214 -19.22 0.23 -2.08
N PRO A 215 -18.39 -0.61 -2.74
CA PRO A 215 -16.99 -0.26 -2.95
C PRO A 215 -16.96 1.03 -3.73
N ASN A 216 -16.08 1.91 -3.36
CA ASN A 216 -15.95 3.29 -3.86
C ASN A 216 -16.67 3.44 -5.19
N ASN A 217 -17.53 4.44 -5.34
CA ASN A 217 -18.18 4.76 -6.62
C ASN A 217 -17.13 5.05 -7.71
N SER A 218 -16.01 4.32 -7.65
CA SER A 218 -14.88 4.42 -8.55
C SER A 218 -15.30 3.81 -9.87
N THR A 219 -15.48 4.67 -10.83
CA THR A 219 -15.62 4.33 -12.26
C THR A 219 -14.26 4.26 -12.94
N ILE A 220 -13.15 4.33 -12.17
CA ILE A 220 -11.80 4.25 -12.73
C ILE A 220 -11.34 2.79 -12.78
N PRO A 221 -10.53 2.42 -13.79
CA PRO A 221 -9.92 1.10 -13.86
C PRO A 221 -9.19 0.74 -12.57
N THR A 222 -9.41 -0.49 -12.09
CA THR A 222 -8.85 -0.99 -10.83
C THR A 222 -8.06 -2.26 -11.05
N PHE A 223 -6.82 -2.33 -10.54
CA PHE A 223 -5.96 -3.50 -10.65
C PHE A 223 -5.56 -4.04 -9.30
N PHE A 224 -5.93 -5.28 -9.04
CA PHE A 224 -5.44 -6.05 -7.90
C PHE A 224 -4.28 -6.94 -8.34
N ILE A 225 -3.15 -6.87 -7.62
CA ILE A 225 -2.01 -7.76 -7.85
C ILE A 225 -1.46 -8.25 -6.51
N TYR A 226 -1.12 -9.54 -6.44
CA TYR A 226 -0.69 -10.18 -5.20
C TYR A 226 0.18 -11.41 -5.47
N GLY A 227 1.01 -11.79 -4.51
CA GLY A 227 1.78 -13.03 -4.56
C GLY A 227 0.91 -14.26 -4.23
N GLU A 228 1.10 -15.37 -4.94
CA GLU A 228 0.35 -16.62 -4.72
C GLU A 228 0.42 -17.11 -3.27
N LYS A 229 1.59 -16.92 -2.63
CA LYS A 229 1.87 -17.31 -1.25
C LYS A 229 1.67 -16.17 -0.24
N ASP A 230 1.03 -15.08 -0.63
CA ASP A 230 0.79 -13.92 0.24
C ASP A 230 -0.24 -14.23 1.34
N PRO A 231 0.18 -14.26 2.63
CA PRO A 231 -0.73 -14.53 3.73
C PRO A 231 -1.66 -13.35 4.06
N VAL A 232 -1.29 -12.11 3.68
CA VAL A 232 -2.14 -10.90 3.84
C VAL A 232 -3.30 -10.97 2.86
N ALA A 233 -3.04 -11.36 1.61
CA ALA A 233 -4.07 -11.63 0.61
C ALA A 233 -4.90 -12.89 0.93
N GLY A 234 -4.58 -13.59 2.03
CA GLY A 234 -5.22 -14.83 2.43
C GLY A 234 -4.97 -15.96 1.45
N PHE A 235 -3.76 -16.03 0.86
CA PHE A 235 -3.41 -17.01 -0.18
C PHE A 235 -4.42 -16.97 -1.34
N GLY A 236 -4.78 -15.77 -1.79
CA GLY A 236 -5.76 -15.53 -2.85
C GLY A 236 -7.22 -15.48 -2.39
N LYS A 237 -7.63 -16.16 -1.32
CA LYS A 237 -9.04 -16.21 -0.88
C LYS A 237 -9.55 -14.86 -0.34
N GLY A 238 -8.70 -14.15 0.40
CA GLY A 238 -9.04 -12.84 0.97
C GLY A 238 -9.22 -11.79 -0.11
N ILE A 239 -8.26 -11.70 -1.03
CA ILE A 239 -8.28 -10.71 -2.12
C ILE A 239 -9.39 -11.02 -3.13
N ALA A 240 -9.68 -12.30 -3.42
CA ALA A 240 -10.78 -12.68 -4.31
C ALA A 240 -12.14 -12.16 -3.82
N LYS A 241 -12.36 -12.16 -2.49
CA LYS A 241 -13.57 -11.59 -1.91
C LYS A 241 -13.70 -10.09 -2.17
N ILE A 242 -12.60 -9.36 -2.10
CA ILE A 242 -12.56 -7.93 -2.38
C ILE A 242 -12.78 -7.69 -3.88
N TYR A 243 -12.03 -8.39 -4.72
CA TYR A 243 -12.14 -8.34 -6.17
C TYR A 243 -13.59 -8.55 -6.65
N HIS A 244 -14.25 -9.62 -6.20
CA HIS A 244 -15.64 -9.86 -6.55
C HIS A 244 -16.61 -8.78 -6.08
N ALA A 245 -16.31 -8.09 -4.97
CA ALA A 245 -17.12 -6.96 -4.53
C ALA A 245 -16.94 -5.74 -5.44
N TYR A 246 -15.71 -5.49 -5.92
CA TYR A 246 -15.43 -4.41 -6.88
C TYR A 246 -16.06 -4.67 -8.25
N CYS A 247 -15.95 -5.89 -8.79
CA CYS A 247 -16.54 -6.26 -10.09
C CYS A 247 -18.04 -6.05 -10.17
N LYS A 248 -18.75 -5.98 -9.04
CA LYS A 248 -20.21 -5.70 -9.04
C LYS A 248 -20.56 -4.28 -9.48
N ASN A 249 -19.63 -3.34 -9.31
CA ASN A 249 -19.86 -1.92 -9.54
C ASN A 249 -18.88 -1.31 -10.55
N ASN A 250 -17.85 -2.05 -10.94
CA ASN A 250 -16.80 -1.59 -11.86
C ASN A 250 -16.35 -2.74 -12.76
N GLU A 251 -16.75 -2.67 -14.03
CA GLU A 251 -16.41 -3.67 -15.05
C GLU A 251 -14.92 -3.66 -15.40
N ASP A 252 -14.24 -2.50 -15.19
CA ASP A 252 -12.81 -2.32 -15.44
C ASP A 252 -11.93 -2.79 -14.27
N THR A 253 -12.38 -3.80 -13.52
CA THR A 253 -11.63 -4.38 -12.42
C THR A 253 -10.88 -5.62 -12.88
N GLN A 254 -9.55 -5.62 -12.70
CA GLN A 254 -8.66 -6.71 -13.06
C GLN A 254 -7.95 -7.29 -11.83
N ILE A 255 -7.54 -8.55 -11.90
CA ILE A 255 -6.77 -9.22 -10.86
C ILE A 255 -5.65 -10.06 -11.47
N CYS A 256 -4.46 -10.02 -10.86
CA CYS A 256 -3.30 -10.82 -11.24
C CYS A 256 -2.68 -11.49 -10.02
N CYS A 257 -2.35 -12.77 -10.15
CA CYS A 257 -1.58 -13.54 -9.18
C CYS A 257 -0.15 -13.71 -9.70
N VAL A 258 0.84 -13.28 -8.92
CA VAL A 258 2.25 -13.53 -9.21
C VAL A 258 2.62 -14.88 -8.62
N LYS A 259 2.91 -15.84 -9.50
CA LYS A 259 3.19 -17.23 -9.12
C LYS A 259 4.41 -17.32 -8.20
N ASP A 260 4.36 -18.21 -7.22
CA ASP A 260 5.40 -18.49 -6.23
C ASP A 260 5.81 -17.29 -5.32
N ALA A 261 5.35 -16.09 -5.58
CA ALA A 261 5.68 -14.89 -4.81
C ALA A 261 4.94 -14.82 -3.47
N THR A 262 5.56 -14.17 -2.50
CA THR A 262 5.00 -13.86 -1.19
C THR A 262 4.42 -12.45 -1.16
N HIS A 263 4.48 -11.73 -0.03
CA HIS A 263 3.73 -10.48 0.14
C HIS A 263 4.33 -9.28 -0.60
N ASP A 264 5.64 -9.07 -0.48
CA ASP A 264 6.32 -7.89 -1.04
C ASP A 264 6.85 -8.17 -2.46
N ILE A 265 5.93 -8.19 -3.41
CA ILE A 265 6.25 -8.45 -4.83
C ILE A 265 6.91 -7.26 -5.54
N LEU A 266 7.02 -6.10 -4.87
CA LEU A 266 7.67 -4.91 -5.41
C LEU A 266 9.18 -4.90 -5.18
N HIS A 267 9.64 -5.48 -4.06
CA HIS A 267 11.03 -5.41 -3.63
C HIS A 267 11.71 -6.78 -3.58
N ASP A 268 10.98 -7.86 -3.89
CA ASP A 268 11.55 -9.20 -4.02
C ASP A 268 12.16 -9.37 -5.42
N ARG A 269 13.48 -9.49 -5.50
CA ARG A 269 14.22 -9.64 -6.77
C ARG A 269 13.79 -10.84 -7.61
N THR A 270 13.11 -11.82 -7.00
CA THR A 270 12.61 -12.99 -7.76
C THR A 270 11.39 -12.66 -8.60
N CYS A 271 10.68 -11.56 -8.33
CA CYS A 271 9.41 -11.24 -8.98
C CYS A 271 9.14 -9.74 -9.22
N SER A 272 10.03 -8.82 -8.80
CA SER A 272 9.82 -7.38 -8.98
C SER A 272 9.69 -7.00 -10.45
N ASP A 273 10.55 -7.51 -11.33
CA ASP A 273 10.50 -7.20 -12.77
C ASP A 273 9.15 -7.59 -13.39
N ILE A 274 8.70 -8.83 -13.15
CA ILE A 274 7.40 -9.29 -13.68
C ILE A 274 6.24 -8.50 -13.07
N THR A 275 6.39 -8.03 -11.85
CA THR A 275 5.38 -7.18 -11.18
C THR A 275 5.31 -5.81 -11.85
N PHE A 276 6.46 -5.20 -12.14
CA PHE A 276 6.54 -3.91 -12.82
C PHE A 276 5.96 -3.98 -14.24
N ASP A 277 6.29 -5.05 -15.01
CA ASP A 277 5.71 -5.28 -16.32
C ASP A 277 4.18 -5.40 -16.29
N LYS A 278 3.62 -6.10 -15.27
CA LYS A 278 2.16 -6.21 -15.10
C LYS A 278 1.51 -4.87 -14.77
N ILE A 279 2.15 -4.06 -13.93
CA ILE A 279 1.67 -2.72 -13.59
C ILE A 279 1.72 -1.82 -14.82
N GLU A 280 2.82 -1.83 -15.60
CA GLU A 280 2.95 -1.07 -16.85
C GLU A 280 1.85 -1.46 -17.85
N ALA A 281 1.64 -2.76 -18.06
CA ALA A 281 0.59 -3.25 -18.95
C ALA A 281 -0.80 -2.78 -18.55
N PHE A 282 -1.10 -2.75 -17.24
CA PHE A 282 -2.36 -2.22 -16.74
C PHE A 282 -2.48 -0.70 -16.92
N ILE A 283 -1.42 0.06 -16.69
CA ILE A 283 -1.41 1.51 -16.95
C ILE A 283 -1.71 1.79 -18.42
N HIS A 284 -1.07 1.06 -19.34
CA HIS A 284 -1.33 1.17 -20.78
C HIS A 284 -2.78 0.82 -21.15
N TYR A 285 -3.38 -0.16 -20.50
CA TYR A 285 -4.80 -0.47 -20.64
C TYR A 285 -5.67 0.72 -20.20
N ALA A 286 -5.41 1.28 -19.02
CA ALA A 286 -6.16 2.40 -18.48
C ALA A 286 -6.04 3.69 -19.33
N GLU A 287 -4.88 3.92 -19.98
CA GLU A 287 -4.67 5.01 -20.93
C GLU A 287 -5.61 4.89 -22.15
N LYS A 288 -5.74 3.67 -22.70
CA LYS A 288 -6.57 3.41 -23.90
C LYS A 288 -8.07 3.55 -23.62
N GLU A 289 -8.54 3.09 -22.47
CA GLU A 289 -9.97 3.18 -22.09
C GLU A 289 -10.43 4.63 -21.87
N LYS A 290 -9.52 5.55 -21.52
CA LYS A 290 -9.82 6.99 -21.35
C LYS A 290 -9.64 7.82 -22.62
N MET A 291 -9.06 7.27 -23.68
CA MET A 291 -9.08 7.97 -24.98
C MET A 291 -10.52 7.98 -25.52
N PRO A 292 -11.02 9.15 -25.99
CA PRO A 292 -12.32 9.17 -26.65
C PRO A 292 -12.30 8.14 -27.80
N LYS A 293 -13.25 7.22 -27.75
CA LYS A 293 -13.46 6.27 -28.88
C LYS A 293 -13.90 7.10 -30.07
N ASN A 294 -12.97 7.31 -31.02
CA ASN A 294 -13.24 8.00 -32.31
C ASN A 294 -14.32 7.28 -33.11
#